data_15ad91bddb45ad704bcb40baf9cc9bf1
#
_entry.id   15ad91bddb45ad704bcb40baf9cc9bf1
#
_cell.length_a   1.000
_cell.length_b   1.000
_cell.length_c   1.000
_cell.angle_alpha   90.00
_cell.angle_beta   90.00
_cell.angle_gamma   90.00
#
_symmetry.space_group_name_H-M   'P 1'
#
loop_
_entity.id
_entity.type
_entity.pdbx_description
1 polymer ?
#
loop_
_entity_poly.entity_id
_entity_poly.type
_entity_poly.pdbx_seq_one_letter_code
_entity_poly.pdbx_strand_id
1 'polypeptide(L)'
;MEEFIEFRVEIVTKRTEFDLRKNRDRSHLLCGLAVAVSNIDKIVNLIRNSSDGIEAKNNLMKTRWPSQEIVEYLELIDDPSHKINDDGTYNLTENQSKAILDLRLQRLTALGIKEITEELVQLSKNIKSYLEILESREKILDIVNEELTAISEKYGKKRQSEIIDFEGDTEDEDLIEKDDMVVSVTAGGYIKRTSLSEYRAQNRGGKGLQGMNPKDEDVVTNLFVANTHTPLLFFSTDGIVYKIKTWRLPIGGRNSRGKAIINILPINSGKSVAAIMPVDAPEETWDDLQIFFATSTGSVRRNALSDFTKVQSNGKIAMKLPENTNLVGVRICSDNDDVLLNSSKGKAIRFAVSDVRVFKGRDSTGVRGIKLSKDDFVVSMAIIRHVKVTSEERYSYFKMRRAITGEESVEETQFDNSEQMITISKDRYAELSASEEWILTLTSSGFGKRSSALEFRVSGRGGQGITAANLLKREDTIVAAFPVEDDDQIMLMTSTGKAIRCPVSGISRQSRTASGVKVFDTANEEKVVSVALIAENNDEDDPSN
;
A
#
# COMPACT_ATOMS: atom_id res chain seq x y z
N MET A 1 -22.73 14.94 -7.18
CA MET A 1 -22.94 16.29 -7.78
C MET A 1 -23.70 17.20 -6.81
N GLU A 2 -24.79 16.76 -6.22
CA GLU A 2 -25.56 17.54 -5.23
C GLU A 2 -24.70 18.07 -4.08
N GLU A 3 -23.95 17.23 -3.41
CA GLU A 3 -23.02 17.62 -2.34
C GLU A 3 -21.99 18.69 -2.76
N PHE A 4 -21.52 18.62 -4.00
CA PHE A 4 -20.62 19.64 -4.53
C PHE A 4 -21.33 20.99 -4.71
N ILE A 5 -22.56 20.97 -5.21
CA ILE A 5 -23.35 22.20 -5.40
C ILE A 5 -23.68 22.82 -4.03
N GLU A 6 -24.10 22.01 -3.04
CA GLU A 6 -24.36 22.49 -1.68
C GLU A 6 -23.10 23.11 -1.05
N PHE A 7 -21.97 22.45 -1.20
CA PHE A 7 -20.69 23.03 -0.75
C PHE A 7 -20.37 24.38 -1.42
N ARG A 8 -20.61 24.50 -2.75
CA ARG A 8 -20.41 25.76 -3.46
C ARG A 8 -21.36 26.85 -2.98
N VAL A 9 -22.63 26.50 -2.75
CA VAL A 9 -23.63 27.41 -2.17
C VAL A 9 -23.15 27.93 -0.81
N GLU A 10 -22.67 27.05 0.07
CA GLU A 10 -22.13 27.44 1.38
C GLU A 10 -20.95 28.41 1.23
N ILE A 11 -20.03 28.14 0.32
CA ILE A 11 -18.86 28.99 0.09
C ILE A 11 -19.27 30.37 -0.43
N VAL A 12 -20.19 30.43 -1.41
CA VAL A 12 -20.70 31.72 -1.96
C VAL A 12 -21.41 32.50 -0.86
N THR A 13 -22.25 31.85 -0.05
CA THR A 13 -22.94 32.46 1.07
C THR A 13 -21.96 33.08 2.07
N LYS A 14 -20.98 32.30 2.55
CA LYS A 14 -19.97 32.76 3.52
C LYS A 14 -19.12 33.91 2.95
N ARG A 15 -18.77 33.85 1.68
CA ARG A 15 -18.04 34.93 0.99
C ARG A 15 -18.88 36.20 0.96
N THR A 16 -20.14 36.08 0.57
CA THR A 16 -21.07 37.22 0.47
C THR A 16 -21.32 37.84 1.85
N GLU A 17 -21.50 37.02 2.89
CA GLU A 17 -21.62 37.51 4.27
C GLU A 17 -20.36 38.24 4.75
N PHE A 18 -19.19 37.73 4.42
CA PHE A 18 -17.91 38.39 4.74
C PHE A 18 -17.80 39.75 4.03
N ASP A 19 -18.10 39.81 2.73
CA ASP A 19 -18.04 41.03 1.95
C ASP A 19 -19.11 42.03 2.41
N LEU A 20 -20.31 41.58 2.76
CA LEU A 20 -21.35 42.39 3.36
C LEU A 20 -20.86 43.03 4.67
N ARG A 21 -20.30 42.26 5.58
CA ARG A 21 -19.76 42.76 6.85
C ARG A 21 -18.66 43.79 6.63
N LYS A 22 -17.71 43.48 5.76
CA LYS A 22 -16.62 44.40 5.42
C LYS A 22 -17.12 45.72 4.84
N ASN A 23 -18.14 45.68 3.97
CA ASN A 23 -18.74 46.87 3.40
C ASN A 23 -19.57 47.63 4.43
N ARG A 24 -20.28 46.97 5.31
CA ARG A 24 -21.00 47.60 6.43
C ARG A 24 -20.04 48.31 7.39
N ASP A 25 -18.94 47.67 7.83
CA ASP A 25 -17.91 48.27 8.67
C ASP A 25 -17.28 49.51 8.05
N ARG A 26 -17.00 49.43 6.74
CA ARG A 26 -16.45 50.57 6.00
C ARG A 26 -17.46 51.72 5.86
N SER A 27 -18.71 51.41 5.52
CA SER A 27 -19.81 52.36 5.42
C SER A 27 -20.06 53.04 6.77
N HIS A 28 -20.01 52.28 7.88
CA HIS A 28 -20.11 52.80 9.20
C HIS A 28 -19.07 53.91 9.52
N LEU A 29 -17.79 53.63 9.20
CA LEU A 29 -16.75 54.66 9.41
C LEU A 29 -16.95 55.87 8.53
N LEU A 30 -17.36 55.68 7.27
CA LEU A 30 -17.59 56.78 6.34
C LEU A 30 -18.80 57.63 6.72
N CYS A 31 -19.86 57.04 7.28
CA CYS A 31 -21.00 57.83 7.82
C CYS A 31 -20.53 58.76 8.94
N GLY A 32 -19.67 58.28 9.85
CA GLY A 32 -19.09 59.15 10.87
C GLY A 32 -18.25 60.30 10.29
N LEU A 33 -17.48 60.00 9.24
CA LEU A 33 -16.69 61.02 8.55
C LEU A 33 -17.58 62.01 7.79
N ALA A 34 -18.67 61.56 7.17
CA ALA A 34 -19.62 62.44 6.50
C ALA A 34 -20.27 63.43 7.48
N VAL A 35 -20.73 62.90 8.65
CA VAL A 35 -21.22 63.78 9.77
C VAL A 35 -20.16 64.80 10.20
N ALA A 36 -18.90 64.34 10.31
CA ALA A 36 -17.81 65.23 10.71
C ALA A 36 -17.55 66.35 9.71
N VAL A 37 -17.60 66.02 8.46
CA VAL A 37 -17.35 67.01 7.41
C VAL A 37 -18.51 68.00 7.28
N SER A 38 -19.75 67.54 7.37
CA SER A 38 -20.93 68.40 7.34
C SER A 38 -21.02 69.35 8.59
N ASN A 39 -20.32 68.99 9.67
CA ASN A 39 -20.31 69.76 10.93
C ASN A 39 -18.90 70.21 11.33
N ILE A 40 -18.03 70.44 10.37
CA ILE A 40 -16.59 70.61 10.61
C ILE A 40 -16.24 71.71 11.61
N ASP A 41 -16.86 72.87 11.54
CA ASP A 41 -16.58 74.00 12.43
C ASP A 41 -16.88 73.67 13.91
N LYS A 42 -17.98 72.95 14.13
CA LYS A 42 -18.36 72.52 15.49
C LYS A 42 -17.39 71.45 16.02
N ILE A 43 -16.96 70.53 15.17
CA ILE A 43 -16.02 69.46 15.56
C ILE A 43 -14.63 70.04 15.84
N VAL A 44 -14.12 70.92 14.99
CA VAL A 44 -12.82 71.56 15.22
C VAL A 44 -12.83 72.36 16.52
N ASN A 45 -13.89 73.13 16.79
CA ASN A 45 -14.02 73.86 18.04
C ASN A 45 -14.11 72.96 19.26
N LEU A 46 -14.82 71.81 19.19
CA LEU A 46 -14.91 70.81 20.23
C LEU A 46 -13.55 70.18 20.54
N ILE A 47 -12.80 69.77 19.48
CA ILE A 47 -11.46 69.22 19.63
C ILE A 47 -10.47 70.21 20.25
N ARG A 48 -10.50 71.46 19.80
CA ARG A 48 -9.62 72.54 20.34
C ARG A 48 -9.89 72.86 21.82
N ASN A 49 -11.12 72.72 22.27
CA ASN A 49 -11.52 73.00 23.62
C ASN A 49 -11.37 71.78 24.56
N SER A 50 -10.94 70.63 24.07
CA SER A 50 -10.67 69.43 24.88
C SER A 50 -9.21 69.42 25.33
N SER A 51 -8.96 68.93 26.54
CA SER A 51 -7.64 68.91 27.18
C SER A 51 -6.71 67.85 26.57
N ASP A 52 -7.29 66.73 26.12
CA ASP A 52 -6.56 65.64 25.47
C ASP A 52 -7.43 64.88 24.44
N GLY A 53 -6.81 63.94 23.73
CA GLY A 53 -7.50 63.13 22.71
C GLY A 53 -8.57 62.22 23.27
N ILE A 54 -8.48 61.79 24.52
CA ILE A 54 -9.46 60.94 25.17
C ILE A 54 -10.72 61.78 25.48
N GLU A 55 -10.54 62.97 26.02
CA GLU A 55 -11.64 63.88 26.27
C GLU A 55 -12.31 64.33 24.96
N ALA A 56 -11.55 64.66 23.93
CA ALA A 56 -12.08 64.96 22.61
C ALA A 56 -12.95 63.83 22.06
N LYS A 57 -12.48 62.56 22.14
CA LYS A 57 -13.24 61.41 21.74
C LYS A 57 -14.56 61.29 22.53
N ASN A 58 -14.51 61.39 23.83
CA ASN A 58 -15.68 61.29 24.68
C ASN A 58 -16.72 62.40 24.41
N ASN A 59 -16.25 63.61 24.13
CA ASN A 59 -17.11 64.74 23.81
C ASN A 59 -17.75 64.56 22.40
N LEU A 60 -17.01 64.02 21.42
CA LEU A 60 -17.56 63.68 20.09
C LEU A 60 -18.69 62.65 20.19
N MET A 61 -18.54 61.61 21.06
CA MET A 61 -19.53 60.58 21.27
C MET A 61 -20.78 61.06 22.03
N LYS A 62 -20.63 61.99 22.96
CA LYS A 62 -21.74 62.56 23.78
C LYS A 62 -22.58 63.57 23.02
N THR A 63 -22.00 64.22 22.05
CA THR A 63 -22.66 65.27 21.28
C THR A 63 -23.64 64.65 20.27
N ARG A 64 -24.81 65.22 20.15
CA ARG A 64 -25.82 64.86 19.14
C ARG A 64 -25.57 65.62 17.86
N TRP A 65 -25.39 64.85 16.75
CA TRP A 65 -25.07 65.41 15.46
C TRP A 65 -26.28 65.31 14.50
N PRO A 66 -26.53 66.26 13.62
CA PRO A 66 -27.55 66.16 12.60
C PRO A 66 -27.27 65.00 11.67
N SER A 67 -28.29 64.19 11.31
CA SER A 67 -28.09 62.97 10.54
C SER A 67 -28.80 62.93 9.19
N GLN A 68 -29.44 64.02 8.80
CA GLN A 68 -30.29 64.06 7.59
C GLN A 68 -29.61 63.54 6.32
N GLU A 69 -28.31 63.78 6.12
CA GLU A 69 -27.58 63.36 4.96
C GLU A 69 -27.17 61.89 4.96
N ILE A 70 -27.27 61.20 6.09
CA ILE A 70 -26.75 59.84 6.25
C ILE A 70 -27.81 58.80 6.62
N VAL A 71 -29.05 59.21 6.80
CA VAL A 71 -30.17 58.32 7.23
C VAL A 71 -30.29 57.06 6.38
N GLU A 72 -30.30 57.22 5.03
CA GLU A 72 -30.42 56.07 4.12
C GLU A 72 -29.25 55.09 4.21
N TYR A 73 -28.07 55.54 4.56
CA TYR A 73 -26.89 54.70 4.71
C TYR A 73 -26.87 53.96 6.05
N LEU A 74 -27.37 54.63 7.12
CA LEU A 74 -27.47 54.04 8.46
C LEU A 74 -28.47 52.90 8.51
N GLU A 75 -29.59 52.95 7.78
CA GLU A 75 -30.56 51.87 7.68
C GLU A 75 -29.95 50.63 7.03
N LEU A 76 -29.05 50.74 6.08
CA LEU A 76 -28.37 49.64 5.38
C LEU A 76 -27.29 48.96 6.23
N ILE A 77 -26.74 49.64 7.23
CA ILE A 77 -25.71 49.12 8.12
C ILE A 77 -26.32 48.12 9.09
N ASP A 78 -27.61 48.31 9.48
CA ASP A 78 -28.38 47.42 10.36
C ASP A 78 -27.67 47.03 11.65
N ASP A 79 -27.06 48.00 12.31
CA ASP A 79 -26.36 47.79 13.57
C ASP A 79 -27.20 48.38 14.73
N PRO A 80 -27.57 47.59 15.75
CA PRO A 80 -28.38 48.05 16.88
C PRO A 80 -27.78 49.25 17.66
N SER A 81 -26.45 49.43 17.57
CA SER A 81 -25.73 50.55 18.20
C SER A 81 -25.87 51.87 17.43
N HIS A 82 -26.49 51.88 16.25
CA HIS A 82 -26.55 53.04 15.34
C HIS A 82 -27.98 53.56 15.15
N LYS A 83 -28.72 53.67 16.21
CA LYS A 83 -30.07 54.21 16.13
C LYS A 83 -30.04 55.74 16.02
N ILE A 84 -30.84 56.23 15.08
CA ILE A 84 -31.15 57.65 14.98
C ILE A 84 -32.04 57.95 16.17
N ASN A 85 -31.76 59.04 16.92
CA ASN A 85 -32.57 59.50 18.00
C ASN A 85 -33.90 60.03 17.50
N ASP A 86 -34.94 60.06 18.38
CA ASP A 86 -36.29 60.52 18.04
C ASP A 86 -36.31 62.01 17.56
N ASP A 87 -35.27 62.76 17.86
CA ASP A 87 -35.09 64.13 17.42
C ASP A 87 -34.38 64.31 16.06
N GLY A 88 -34.10 63.17 15.37
CA GLY A 88 -33.40 63.16 14.07
C GLY A 88 -31.90 63.42 14.20
N THR A 89 -31.31 63.23 15.35
CA THR A 89 -29.88 63.34 15.59
C THR A 89 -29.22 61.97 15.70
N TYR A 90 -27.91 61.93 15.51
CA TYR A 90 -27.08 60.72 15.59
C TYR A 90 -25.91 60.90 16.55
N ASN A 91 -25.60 59.84 17.33
CA ASN A 91 -24.43 59.83 18.19
C ASN A 91 -23.30 59.03 17.54
N LEU A 92 -22.12 59.63 17.48
CA LEU A 92 -20.93 58.97 16.92
C LEU A 92 -20.48 57.83 17.80
N THR A 93 -20.07 56.73 17.20
CA THR A 93 -19.46 55.60 17.91
C THR A 93 -18.00 55.84 18.22
N GLU A 94 -17.42 54.98 19.09
CA GLU A 94 -16.01 55.07 19.43
C GLU A 94 -15.10 54.95 18.21
N ASN A 95 -15.39 54.02 17.28
CA ASN A 95 -14.60 53.79 16.09
C ASN A 95 -14.71 54.98 15.10
N GLN A 96 -15.89 55.58 14.98
CA GLN A 96 -16.09 56.77 14.19
C GLN A 96 -15.37 57.97 14.80
N SER A 97 -15.45 58.15 16.11
CA SER A 97 -14.78 59.24 16.83
C SER A 97 -13.25 59.13 16.70
N LYS A 98 -12.68 57.91 16.78
CA LYS A 98 -11.26 57.69 16.49
C LYS A 98 -10.90 58.06 15.06
N ALA A 99 -11.69 57.56 14.09
CA ALA A 99 -11.46 57.86 12.66
C ALA A 99 -11.52 59.37 12.35
N ILE A 100 -12.38 60.13 13.07
CA ILE A 100 -12.47 61.60 12.93
C ILE A 100 -11.21 62.27 13.50
N LEU A 101 -10.72 61.83 14.66
CA LEU A 101 -9.50 62.39 15.25
C LEU A 101 -8.24 62.09 14.43
N ASP A 102 -8.23 60.92 13.77
CA ASP A 102 -7.13 60.51 12.86
C ASP A 102 -7.23 61.11 11.45
N LEU A 103 -8.28 61.93 11.18
CA LEU A 103 -8.55 62.45 9.88
C LEU A 103 -7.48 63.49 9.47
N ARG A 104 -6.85 63.28 8.31
CA ARG A 104 -5.89 64.24 7.73
C ARG A 104 -6.63 65.46 7.20
N LEU A 105 -6.09 66.67 7.45
CA LEU A 105 -6.66 67.92 7.02
C LEU A 105 -6.92 68.01 5.48
N GLN A 106 -6.17 67.32 4.70
CA GLN A 106 -6.37 67.22 3.24
C GLN A 106 -7.72 66.60 2.83
N ARG A 107 -8.31 65.74 3.66
CA ARG A 107 -9.63 65.12 3.41
C ARG A 107 -10.81 66.05 3.79
N LEU A 108 -10.54 67.18 4.39
CA LEU A 108 -11.55 68.19 4.73
C LEU A 108 -11.80 69.17 3.56
N THR A 109 -11.15 68.99 2.39
CA THR A 109 -11.37 69.81 1.19
C THR A 109 -12.67 69.35 0.48
N ALA A 110 -13.22 70.25 -0.37
CA ALA A 110 -14.41 69.95 -1.17
C ALA A 110 -14.26 68.66 -2.01
N LEU A 111 -13.03 68.36 -2.47
CA LEU A 111 -12.72 67.16 -3.20
C LEU A 111 -12.80 65.91 -2.30
N GLY A 112 -12.26 65.99 -1.08
CA GLY A 112 -12.33 64.88 -0.11
C GLY A 112 -13.76 64.56 0.36
N ILE A 113 -14.64 65.58 0.47
CA ILE A 113 -16.07 65.41 0.74
C ILE A 113 -16.74 64.64 -0.37
N LYS A 114 -16.48 64.99 -1.59
CA LYS A 114 -17.02 64.33 -2.78
C LYS A 114 -16.59 62.85 -2.84
N GLU A 115 -15.31 62.54 -2.57
CA GLU A 115 -14.78 61.19 -2.51
C GLU A 115 -15.51 60.33 -1.46
N ILE A 116 -15.74 60.88 -0.25
CA ILE A 116 -16.47 60.17 0.82
C ILE A 116 -17.90 59.87 0.40
N THR A 117 -18.60 60.81 -0.21
CA THR A 117 -19.97 60.61 -0.68
C THR A 117 -20.06 59.60 -1.81
N GLU A 118 -19.17 59.67 -2.77
CA GLU A 118 -19.10 58.70 -3.88
C GLU A 118 -18.80 57.27 -3.37
N GLU A 119 -17.87 57.15 -2.41
CA GLU A 119 -17.56 55.85 -1.78
C GLU A 119 -18.78 55.29 -1.01
N LEU A 120 -19.52 56.15 -0.25
CA LEU A 120 -20.73 55.77 0.44
C LEU A 120 -21.81 55.28 -0.54
N VAL A 121 -22.05 55.97 -1.64
CA VAL A 121 -23.01 55.55 -2.67
C VAL A 121 -22.64 54.19 -3.25
N GLN A 122 -21.35 53.97 -3.53
CA GLN A 122 -20.89 52.70 -4.06
C GLN A 122 -21.06 51.56 -3.04
N LEU A 123 -20.70 51.78 -1.78
CA LEU A 123 -20.88 50.78 -0.70
C LEU A 123 -22.36 50.48 -0.48
N SER A 124 -23.25 51.48 -0.53
CA SER A 124 -24.69 51.29 -0.45
C SER A 124 -25.22 50.34 -1.54
N LYS A 125 -24.77 50.53 -2.78
CA LYS A 125 -25.12 49.66 -3.91
C LYS A 125 -24.62 48.22 -3.66
N ASN A 126 -23.38 48.09 -3.21
CA ASN A 126 -22.80 46.78 -2.95
C ASN A 126 -23.55 46.04 -1.79
N ILE A 127 -23.85 46.78 -0.70
CA ILE A 127 -24.61 46.22 0.44
C ILE A 127 -25.99 45.74 -0.01
N LYS A 128 -26.73 46.54 -0.79
CA LYS A 128 -28.03 46.14 -1.36
C LYS A 128 -27.89 44.88 -2.21
N SER A 129 -26.91 44.83 -3.09
CA SER A 129 -26.65 43.64 -3.93
C SER A 129 -26.34 42.38 -3.08
N TYR A 130 -25.49 42.51 -2.05
CA TYR A 130 -25.18 41.38 -1.18
C TYR A 130 -26.40 40.88 -0.39
N LEU A 131 -27.25 41.79 0.09
CA LEU A 131 -28.50 41.44 0.78
C LEU A 131 -29.42 40.68 -0.18
N GLU A 132 -29.59 41.17 -1.39
CA GLU A 132 -30.42 40.49 -2.41
C GLU A 132 -29.88 39.11 -2.77
N ILE A 133 -28.56 38.91 -2.79
CA ILE A 133 -27.96 37.60 -3.05
C ILE A 133 -28.26 36.65 -1.87
N LEU A 134 -28.09 37.13 -0.63
CA LEU A 134 -28.30 36.31 0.57
C LEU A 134 -29.77 35.95 0.81
N GLU A 135 -30.72 36.78 0.36
CA GLU A 135 -32.16 36.51 0.45
C GLU A 135 -32.64 35.46 -0.55
N SER A 136 -31.92 35.23 -1.65
CA SER A 136 -32.35 34.35 -2.74
C SER A 136 -31.35 33.25 -3.01
N ARG A 137 -31.74 32.00 -2.71
CA ARG A 137 -30.97 30.81 -3.10
C ARG A 137 -30.74 30.72 -4.62
N GLU A 138 -31.72 31.21 -5.42
CA GLU A 138 -31.63 31.22 -6.87
C GLU A 138 -30.44 32.12 -7.32
N LYS A 139 -30.34 33.33 -6.78
CA LYS A 139 -29.20 34.23 -7.08
C LYS A 139 -27.84 33.63 -6.68
N ILE A 140 -27.78 32.88 -5.57
CA ILE A 140 -26.55 32.16 -5.18
C ILE A 140 -26.20 31.08 -6.20
N LEU A 141 -27.20 30.33 -6.67
CA LEU A 141 -27.01 29.31 -7.71
C LEU A 141 -26.58 29.93 -9.05
N ASP A 142 -27.12 31.08 -9.41
CA ASP A 142 -26.68 31.82 -10.61
C ASP A 142 -25.19 32.18 -10.54
N ILE A 143 -24.72 32.66 -9.39
CA ILE A 143 -23.29 32.95 -9.18
C ILE A 143 -22.45 31.68 -9.30
N VAL A 144 -22.91 30.57 -8.70
CA VAL A 144 -22.22 29.28 -8.81
C VAL A 144 -22.15 28.82 -10.27
N ASN A 145 -23.24 29.00 -11.03
CA ASN A 145 -23.31 28.64 -12.45
C ASN A 145 -22.37 29.51 -13.31
N GLU A 146 -22.35 30.83 -13.07
CA GLU A 146 -21.43 31.75 -13.76
C GLU A 146 -19.98 31.38 -13.50
N GLU A 147 -19.60 31.12 -12.24
CA GLU A 147 -18.23 30.74 -11.87
C GLU A 147 -17.82 29.41 -12.50
N LEU A 148 -18.72 28.41 -12.50
CA LEU A 148 -18.45 27.11 -13.11
C LEU A 148 -18.37 27.20 -14.64
N THR A 149 -19.20 28.02 -15.25
CA THR A 149 -19.17 28.27 -16.70
C THR A 149 -17.86 28.91 -17.10
N ALA A 150 -17.41 29.95 -16.39
CA ALA A 150 -16.13 30.60 -16.64
C ALA A 150 -14.91 29.64 -16.51
N ILE A 151 -14.97 28.73 -15.52
CA ILE A 151 -13.95 27.68 -15.35
C ILE A 151 -14.01 26.69 -16.52
N SER A 152 -15.22 26.27 -16.92
CA SER A 152 -15.42 25.35 -18.04
C SER A 152 -14.92 25.95 -19.36
N GLU A 153 -15.17 27.23 -19.62
CA GLU A 153 -14.68 27.91 -20.83
C GLU A 153 -13.15 28.01 -20.85
N LYS A 154 -12.55 28.29 -19.70
CA LYS A 154 -11.08 28.50 -19.59
C LYS A 154 -10.29 27.20 -19.59
N TYR A 155 -10.82 26.13 -18.95
CA TYR A 155 -10.06 24.90 -18.69
C TYR A 155 -10.73 23.65 -19.27
N GLY A 156 -11.94 23.78 -19.81
CA GLY A 156 -12.70 22.67 -20.35
C GLY A 156 -11.98 22.02 -21.53
N LYS A 157 -11.89 20.69 -21.48
CA LYS A 157 -11.39 19.88 -22.58
C LYS A 157 -12.51 19.05 -23.17
N LYS A 158 -12.43 18.78 -24.44
CA LYS A 158 -13.36 17.85 -25.10
C LYS A 158 -13.24 16.47 -24.41
N ARG A 159 -14.35 15.77 -24.30
CA ARG A 159 -14.38 14.41 -23.78
C ARG A 159 -13.40 13.55 -24.58
N GLN A 160 -12.49 12.84 -23.90
CA GLN A 160 -11.51 11.95 -24.52
C GLN A 160 -12.05 10.54 -24.70
N SER A 161 -13.00 10.11 -23.83
CA SER A 161 -13.64 8.80 -23.94
C SER A 161 -14.87 8.89 -24.81
N GLU A 162 -15.00 7.99 -25.76
CA GLU A 162 -16.19 7.83 -26.60
C GLU A 162 -17.29 7.11 -25.83
N ILE A 163 -18.53 7.50 -26.02
CA ILE A 163 -19.69 6.75 -25.53
C ILE A 163 -20.10 5.83 -26.68
N ILE A 164 -19.88 4.54 -26.48
CA ILE A 164 -20.33 3.51 -27.40
C ILE A 164 -21.50 2.75 -26.79
N ASP A 165 -22.36 2.19 -27.64
CA ASP A 165 -23.41 1.29 -27.19
C ASP A 165 -22.74 0.02 -26.62
N PHE A 166 -23.34 -0.50 -25.55
CA PHE A 166 -22.85 -1.71 -24.89
C PHE A 166 -23.10 -2.93 -25.79
N GLU A 167 -22.03 -3.47 -26.38
CA GLU A 167 -22.07 -4.63 -27.29
C GLU A 167 -21.72 -5.96 -26.61
N GLY A 168 -22.16 -6.20 -25.42
CA GLY A 168 -21.97 -7.50 -24.76
C GLY A 168 -21.57 -7.41 -23.29
N ASP A 169 -21.58 -8.56 -22.61
CA ASP A 169 -21.16 -8.70 -21.22
C ASP A 169 -19.66 -8.54 -21.10
N THR A 170 -19.17 -7.31 -20.92
CA THR A 170 -17.80 -7.09 -20.44
C THR A 170 -17.78 -7.49 -18.96
N GLU A 171 -17.05 -8.55 -18.65
CA GLU A 171 -16.83 -8.90 -17.26
C GLU A 171 -16.01 -7.77 -16.60
N ASP A 172 -16.26 -7.48 -15.33
CA ASP A 172 -15.49 -6.48 -14.56
C ASP A 172 -13.98 -6.70 -14.68
N GLU A 173 -13.56 -7.93 -14.94
CA GLU A 173 -12.17 -8.35 -15.10
C GLU A 173 -11.52 -7.78 -16.38
N ASP A 174 -12.27 -7.60 -17.47
CA ASP A 174 -11.76 -7.07 -18.74
C ASP A 174 -11.36 -5.59 -18.64
N LEU A 175 -11.88 -4.90 -17.63
CA LEU A 175 -11.58 -3.50 -17.34
C LEU A 175 -10.37 -3.32 -16.41
N ILE A 176 -9.83 -4.41 -15.87
CA ILE A 176 -8.69 -4.38 -14.94
C ILE A 176 -7.39 -4.50 -15.72
N GLU A 177 -6.51 -3.53 -15.54
CA GLU A 177 -5.16 -3.53 -16.11
C GLU A 177 -4.32 -4.68 -15.52
N LYS A 178 -3.56 -5.35 -16.39
CA LYS A 178 -2.61 -6.38 -15.97
C LYS A 178 -1.38 -5.73 -15.38
N ASP A 179 -1.21 -5.83 -14.06
CA ASP A 179 -0.07 -5.29 -13.31
C ASP A 179 0.39 -6.31 -12.26
N ASP A 180 1.69 -6.34 -11.99
CA ASP A 180 2.26 -7.22 -10.99
C ASP A 180 2.17 -6.57 -9.61
N MET A 181 1.57 -7.32 -8.70
CA MET A 181 1.26 -6.88 -7.35
C MET A 181 2.02 -7.68 -6.31
N VAL A 182 2.58 -6.99 -5.33
CA VAL A 182 3.10 -7.61 -4.10
C VAL A 182 1.93 -7.79 -3.14
N VAL A 183 1.59 -9.04 -2.86
CA VAL A 183 0.58 -9.39 -1.86
C VAL A 183 1.26 -9.65 -0.53
N SER A 184 0.85 -8.92 0.50
CA SER A 184 1.37 -9.04 1.86
C SER A 184 0.27 -9.49 2.81
N VAL A 185 0.58 -10.48 3.65
CA VAL A 185 -0.34 -11.04 4.65
C VAL A 185 0.34 -11.06 6.01
N THR A 186 -0.36 -10.63 7.06
CA THR A 186 0.16 -10.61 8.42
C THR A 186 -0.37 -11.77 9.27
N ALA A 187 0.32 -12.07 10.38
CA ALA A 187 -0.13 -13.05 11.39
C ALA A 187 -1.50 -12.68 11.97
N GLY A 188 -1.79 -11.39 12.11
CA GLY A 188 -3.10 -10.87 12.52
C GLY A 188 -4.20 -10.98 11.47
N GLY A 189 -3.90 -11.58 10.30
CA GLY A 189 -4.88 -11.83 9.25
C GLY A 189 -5.24 -10.60 8.40
N TYR A 190 -4.35 -9.61 8.31
CA TYR A 190 -4.51 -8.49 7.39
C TYR A 190 -3.87 -8.80 6.06
N ILE A 191 -4.52 -8.38 4.97
CA ILE A 191 -4.03 -8.57 3.60
C ILE A 191 -4.15 -7.28 2.81
N LYS A 192 -3.19 -7.05 1.95
CA LYS A 192 -3.20 -5.99 0.94
C LYS A 192 -2.45 -6.42 -0.31
N ARG A 193 -2.69 -5.72 -1.40
CA ARG A 193 -1.85 -5.71 -2.60
C ARG A 193 -1.26 -4.32 -2.82
N THR A 194 0.00 -4.27 -3.24
CA THR A 194 0.74 -3.04 -3.51
C THR A 194 1.42 -3.22 -4.87
N SER A 195 1.43 -2.21 -5.74
CA SER A 195 2.15 -2.33 -7.02
C SER A 195 3.62 -2.65 -6.77
N LEU A 196 4.17 -3.56 -7.56
CA LEU A 196 5.59 -3.96 -7.47
C LEU A 196 6.52 -2.76 -7.67
N SER A 197 6.12 -1.77 -8.47
CA SER A 197 6.86 -0.54 -8.74
C SER A 197 7.15 0.31 -7.49
N GLU A 198 6.35 0.18 -6.41
CA GLU A 198 6.61 0.88 -5.13
C GLU A 198 7.85 0.34 -4.37
N TYR A 199 8.39 -0.82 -4.77
CA TYR A 199 9.54 -1.44 -4.13
C TYR A 199 10.80 -1.27 -4.99
N ARG A 200 11.77 -0.50 -4.49
CA ARG A 200 13.05 -0.28 -5.18
C ARG A 200 14.01 -1.46 -4.94
N ALA A 201 14.71 -1.86 -5.98
CA ALA A 201 15.80 -2.83 -5.83
C ALA A 201 16.96 -2.25 -4.99
N GLN A 202 17.53 -3.04 -4.09
CA GLN A 202 18.67 -2.68 -3.24
C GLN A 202 19.75 -3.76 -3.31
N ASN A 203 21.01 -3.36 -3.21
CA ASN A 203 22.12 -4.30 -3.12
C ASN A 203 22.09 -5.07 -1.78
N ARG A 204 22.75 -6.24 -1.75
CA ARG A 204 22.90 -7.04 -0.53
C ARG A 204 23.52 -6.22 0.62
N GLY A 205 23.12 -6.51 1.86
CA GLY A 205 23.61 -5.80 3.06
C GLY A 205 22.93 -4.45 3.32
N GLY A 206 21.93 -4.05 2.53
CA GLY A 206 21.13 -2.85 2.79
C GLY A 206 20.29 -2.97 4.06
N LYS A 207 19.91 -1.81 4.66
CA LYS A 207 19.08 -1.75 5.87
C LYS A 207 17.58 -2.01 5.62
N GLY A 208 17.16 -2.15 4.36
CA GLY A 208 15.78 -2.34 3.98
C GLY A 208 14.93 -1.07 4.07
N LEU A 209 13.76 -1.13 3.45
CA LEU A 209 12.72 -0.11 3.53
C LEU A 209 11.55 -0.65 4.34
N GLN A 210 10.86 0.23 5.06
CA GLN A 210 9.67 -0.17 5.79
C GLN A 210 8.56 -0.58 4.79
N GLY A 211 8.15 -1.85 4.85
CA GLY A 211 7.15 -2.42 3.95
C GLY A 211 5.72 -2.41 4.51
N MET A 212 5.58 -2.25 5.83
CA MET A 212 4.30 -2.18 6.52
C MET A 212 4.51 -1.55 7.90
N ASN A 213 3.50 -0.83 8.42
CA ASN A 213 3.42 -0.46 9.83
C ASN A 213 2.45 -1.44 10.54
N PRO A 214 2.91 -2.57 11.05
CA PRO A 214 2.08 -3.42 11.88
C PRO A 214 1.76 -2.66 13.18
N LYS A 215 0.60 -2.91 13.77
CA LYS A 215 0.40 -2.58 15.18
C LYS A 215 1.39 -3.41 16.01
N ASP A 216 1.75 -2.91 17.18
CA ASP A 216 2.60 -3.64 18.12
C ASP A 216 2.19 -5.13 18.14
N GLU A 217 3.13 -6.04 17.81
CA GLU A 217 3.00 -7.51 17.78
C GLU A 217 2.46 -8.16 16.47
N ASP A 218 2.02 -7.43 15.43
CA ASP A 218 1.60 -8.05 14.16
C ASP A 218 2.77 -8.17 13.17
N VAL A 219 3.01 -9.36 12.62
CA VAL A 219 4.17 -9.69 11.79
C VAL A 219 3.70 -10.18 10.42
N VAL A 220 4.38 -9.75 9.34
CA VAL A 220 4.13 -10.27 7.99
C VAL A 220 4.58 -11.73 7.90
N THR A 221 3.65 -12.62 7.60
CA THR A 221 3.89 -14.07 7.52
C THR A 221 4.01 -14.58 6.10
N ASN A 222 3.31 -13.95 5.15
CA ASN A 222 3.33 -14.31 3.73
C ASN A 222 3.57 -13.08 2.87
N LEU A 223 4.47 -13.23 1.91
CA LEU A 223 4.77 -12.24 0.89
C LEU A 223 4.98 -12.97 -0.43
N PHE A 224 4.28 -12.57 -1.48
CA PHE A 224 4.43 -13.12 -2.82
C PHE A 224 4.01 -12.11 -3.88
N VAL A 225 4.46 -12.32 -5.11
CA VAL A 225 4.06 -11.53 -6.27
C VAL A 225 3.01 -12.31 -7.07
N ALA A 226 2.00 -11.63 -7.55
CA ALA A 226 0.97 -12.17 -8.41
C ALA A 226 0.41 -11.08 -9.33
N ASN A 227 0.12 -11.43 -10.59
CA ASN A 227 -0.54 -10.53 -11.52
C ASN A 227 -1.98 -10.24 -11.05
N THR A 228 -2.52 -9.07 -11.39
CA THR A 228 -3.90 -8.67 -11.04
C THR A 228 -4.94 -9.73 -11.40
N HIS A 229 -4.77 -10.44 -12.54
CA HIS A 229 -5.71 -11.46 -13.04
C HIS A 229 -5.48 -12.86 -12.48
N THR A 230 -4.36 -13.10 -11.78
CA THR A 230 -4.04 -14.40 -11.22
C THR A 230 -5.06 -14.81 -10.16
N PRO A 231 -5.72 -16.00 -10.29
CA PRO A 231 -6.53 -16.55 -9.23
C PRO A 231 -5.67 -17.00 -8.06
N LEU A 232 -6.10 -16.63 -6.86
CA LEU A 232 -5.47 -17.01 -5.61
C LEU A 232 -6.32 -18.05 -4.90
N LEU A 233 -5.73 -19.18 -4.52
CA LEU A 233 -6.35 -20.19 -3.67
C LEU A 233 -5.91 -19.99 -2.22
N PHE A 234 -6.86 -19.71 -1.36
CA PHE A 234 -6.64 -19.54 0.08
C PHE A 234 -7.05 -20.80 0.81
N PHE A 235 -6.11 -21.42 1.50
CA PHE A 235 -6.36 -22.62 2.30
C PHE A 235 -6.42 -22.22 3.78
N SER A 236 -7.57 -22.43 4.41
CA SER A 236 -7.77 -22.11 5.82
C SER A 236 -7.26 -23.22 6.75
N THR A 237 -7.09 -22.90 8.03
CA THR A 237 -6.61 -23.85 9.06
C THR A 237 -7.59 -24.99 9.33
N ASP A 238 -8.84 -24.88 8.93
CA ASP A 238 -9.84 -25.94 8.96
C ASP A 238 -9.92 -26.73 7.64
N GLY A 239 -8.99 -26.49 6.70
CA GLY A 239 -8.86 -27.24 5.46
C GLY A 239 -9.88 -26.86 4.38
N ILE A 240 -10.47 -25.67 4.45
CA ILE A 240 -11.34 -25.12 3.41
C ILE A 240 -10.48 -24.28 2.45
N VAL A 241 -10.77 -24.39 1.15
CA VAL A 241 -10.17 -23.54 0.11
C VAL A 241 -11.18 -22.52 -0.36
N TYR A 242 -10.72 -21.28 -0.53
CA TYR A 242 -11.43 -20.18 -1.16
C TYR A 242 -10.66 -19.74 -2.40
N LYS A 243 -11.37 -19.29 -3.43
CA LYS A 243 -10.79 -18.79 -4.68
C LYS A 243 -11.21 -17.33 -4.90
N ILE A 244 -10.23 -16.46 -5.10
CA ILE A 244 -10.45 -15.04 -5.38
C ILE A 244 -9.38 -14.55 -6.37
N LYS A 245 -9.74 -13.64 -7.28
CA LYS A 245 -8.78 -12.98 -8.18
C LYS A 245 -7.97 -11.94 -7.42
N THR A 246 -6.68 -11.75 -7.76
CA THR A 246 -5.78 -10.81 -7.11
C THR A 246 -6.32 -9.38 -7.12
N TRP A 247 -6.96 -8.94 -8.21
CA TRP A 247 -7.53 -7.59 -8.32
C TRP A 247 -8.64 -7.29 -7.30
N ARG A 248 -9.31 -8.30 -6.75
CA ARG A 248 -10.32 -8.14 -5.69
C ARG A 248 -9.72 -7.90 -4.31
N LEU A 249 -8.41 -8.08 -4.14
CA LEU A 249 -7.74 -7.74 -2.89
C LEU A 249 -7.67 -6.23 -2.69
N PRO A 250 -7.72 -5.72 -1.46
CA PRO A 250 -7.62 -4.30 -1.18
C PRO A 250 -6.26 -3.75 -1.63
N ILE A 251 -6.30 -2.68 -2.43
CA ILE A 251 -5.09 -1.93 -2.78
C ILE A 251 -4.64 -1.10 -1.58
N GLY A 252 -3.35 -1.02 -1.37
CA GLY A 252 -2.79 -0.22 -0.29
C GLY A 252 -1.35 0.15 -0.57
N GLY A 253 -0.96 1.38 -0.23
CA GLY A 253 0.44 1.81 -0.30
C GLY A 253 1.31 0.99 0.65
N ARG A 254 2.63 1.06 0.45
CA ARG A 254 3.63 0.26 1.15
C ARG A 254 3.47 0.26 2.67
N ASN A 255 3.18 1.39 3.29
CA ASN A 255 3.05 1.54 4.74
C ASN A 255 1.65 1.27 5.28
N SER A 256 0.65 1.00 4.43
CA SER A 256 -0.72 0.74 4.88
C SER A 256 -0.84 -0.65 5.51
N ARG A 257 -1.79 -0.81 6.44
CA ARG A 257 -2.05 -2.07 7.12
C ARG A 257 -2.83 -3.08 6.25
N GLY A 258 -3.59 -2.62 5.26
CA GLY A 258 -4.52 -3.46 4.51
C GLY A 258 -5.86 -3.68 5.24
N LYS A 259 -6.61 -4.71 4.81
CA LYS A 259 -7.90 -5.10 5.41
C LYS A 259 -7.82 -6.50 5.99
N ALA A 260 -8.62 -6.79 7.00
CA ALA A 260 -8.71 -8.13 7.57
C ALA A 260 -9.27 -9.12 6.54
N ILE A 261 -8.63 -10.28 6.40
CA ILE A 261 -9.01 -11.33 5.43
C ILE A 261 -10.45 -11.82 5.68
N ILE A 262 -10.89 -11.85 6.93
CA ILE A 262 -12.26 -12.24 7.30
C ILE A 262 -13.33 -11.33 6.72
N ASN A 263 -12.99 -10.11 6.32
CA ASN A 263 -13.90 -9.17 5.64
C ASN A 263 -13.94 -9.41 4.11
N ILE A 264 -13.04 -10.24 3.59
CA ILE A 264 -12.89 -10.53 2.16
C ILE A 264 -13.35 -11.97 1.87
N LEU A 265 -12.97 -12.90 2.74
CA LEU A 265 -13.29 -14.32 2.63
C LEU A 265 -14.17 -14.76 3.82
N PRO A 266 -15.21 -15.56 3.60
CA PRO A 266 -16.11 -16.04 4.66
C PRO A 266 -15.45 -17.16 5.49
N ILE A 267 -14.34 -16.84 6.15
CA ILE A 267 -13.59 -17.78 7.01
C ILE A 267 -14.34 -17.94 8.33
N ASN A 268 -14.45 -19.18 8.80
CA ASN A 268 -15.11 -19.49 10.06
C ASN A 268 -14.45 -18.79 11.26
N SER A 269 -15.26 -18.38 12.24
CA SER A 269 -14.76 -17.72 13.45
C SER A 269 -13.68 -18.54 14.15
N GLY A 270 -12.59 -17.90 14.57
CA GLY A 270 -11.45 -18.55 15.22
C GLY A 270 -10.52 -19.33 14.28
N LYS A 271 -10.73 -19.26 12.95
CA LYS A 271 -9.85 -19.85 11.94
C LYS A 271 -9.07 -18.78 11.21
N SER A 272 -7.92 -19.17 10.66
CA SER A 272 -7.03 -18.29 9.89
C SER A 272 -6.65 -18.93 8.55
N VAL A 273 -6.00 -18.18 7.69
CA VAL A 273 -5.41 -18.70 6.46
C VAL A 273 -4.11 -19.43 6.78
N ALA A 274 -4.03 -20.70 6.39
CA ALA A 274 -2.86 -21.54 6.57
C ALA A 274 -1.87 -21.43 5.40
N ALA A 275 -2.38 -21.33 4.18
CA ALA A 275 -1.55 -21.17 2.99
C ALA A 275 -2.31 -20.39 1.90
N ILE A 276 -1.55 -19.66 1.10
CA ILE A 276 -2.05 -18.93 -0.07
C ILE A 276 -1.23 -19.40 -1.27
N MET A 277 -1.92 -19.76 -2.36
CA MET A 277 -1.27 -20.22 -3.58
C MET A 277 -1.76 -19.39 -4.77
N PRO A 278 -0.91 -18.58 -5.41
CA PRO A 278 -1.20 -18.03 -6.71
C PRO A 278 -1.19 -19.15 -7.77
N VAL A 279 -2.09 -19.08 -8.74
CA VAL A 279 -2.18 -20.06 -9.85
C VAL A 279 -2.13 -19.31 -11.17
N ASP A 280 -0.95 -19.26 -11.77
CA ASP A 280 -0.73 -18.51 -13.02
C ASP A 280 -1.15 -19.29 -14.28
N ALA A 281 -1.37 -20.63 -14.14
CA ALA A 281 -1.81 -21.46 -15.26
C ALA A 281 -3.28 -21.20 -15.62
N PRO A 282 -3.65 -21.16 -16.92
CA PRO A 282 -5.04 -21.07 -17.36
C PRO A 282 -5.90 -22.23 -16.81
N GLU A 283 -7.14 -21.95 -16.41
CA GLU A 283 -8.01 -22.97 -15.77
C GLU A 283 -8.29 -24.19 -16.64
N GLU A 284 -8.27 -24.04 -17.97
CA GLU A 284 -8.45 -25.14 -18.92
C GLU A 284 -7.33 -26.17 -18.86
N THR A 285 -6.16 -25.79 -18.34
CA THR A 285 -4.99 -26.68 -18.22
C THR A 285 -4.89 -27.36 -16.86
N TRP A 286 -5.81 -27.09 -15.93
CA TRP A 286 -5.74 -27.62 -14.56
C TRP A 286 -5.98 -29.12 -14.46
N ASP A 287 -6.56 -29.75 -15.48
CA ASP A 287 -6.75 -31.22 -15.53
C ASP A 287 -5.41 -31.97 -15.65
N ASP A 288 -4.42 -31.35 -16.31
CA ASP A 288 -3.08 -31.91 -16.48
C ASP A 288 -2.13 -31.61 -15.32
N LEU A 289 -2.56 -30.74 -14.38
CA LEU A 289 -1.76 -30.29 -13.28
C LEU A 289 -2.19 -30.95 -11.96
N GLN A 290 -1.22 -31.11 -11.09
CA GLN A 290 -1.45 -31.68 -9.77
C GLN A 290 -1.01 -30.66 -8.71
N ILE A 291 -1.68 -30.72 -7.59
CA ILE A 291 -1.41 -29.87 -6.42
C ILE A 291 -0.82 -30.70 -5.29
N PHE A 292 0.29 -30.28 -4.76
CA PHE A 292 1.01 -30.95 -3.69
C PHE A 292 0.91 -30.12 -2.40
N PHE A 293 0.61 -30.80 -1.31
CA PHE A 293 0.46 -30.23 0.02
C PHE A 293 1.56 -30.75 0.94
N ALA A 294 2.13 -29.87 1.75
CA ALA A 294 3.03 -30.23 2.84
C ALA A 294 2.59 -29.57 4.14
N THR A 295 2.66 -30.31 5.23
CA THR A 295 2.29 -29.85 6.57
C THR A 295 3.51 -29.64 7.45
N SER A 296 3.38 -28.82 8.49
CA SER A 296 4.44 -28.57 9.47
C SER A 296 4.91 -29.83 10.19
N THR A 297 4.05 -30.83 10.29
CA THR A 297 4.38 -32.15 10.90
C THR A 297 5.11 -33.08 9.92
N GLY A 298 5.38 -32.63 8.68
CA GLY A 298 6.10 -33.42 7.68
C GLY A 298 5.23 -34.44 6.92
N SER A 299 3.92 -34.34 7.01
CA SER A 299 2.99 -35.10 6.16
C SER A 299 2.79 -34.40 4.82
N VAL A 300 2.63 -35.21 3.78
CA VAL A 300 2.46 -34.71 2.39
C VAL A 300 1.28 -35.39 1.71
N ARG A 301 0.70 -34.69 0.74
CA ARG A 301 -0.44 -35.18 -0.04
C ARG A 301 -0.44 -34.58 -1.44
N ARG A 302 -1.00 -35.31 -2.42
CA ARG A 302 -1.12 -34.90 -3.81
C ARG A 302 -2.55 -35.12 -4.32
N ASN A 303 -3.12 -34.11 -4.98
CA ASN A 303 -4.43 -34.15 -5.65
C ASN A 303 -4.32 -33.60 -7.08
N ALA A 304 -5.35 -33.84 -7.89
CA ALA A 304 -5.50 -33.10 -9.15
C ALA A 304 -5.84 -31.63 -8.87
N LEU A 305 -5.25 -30.70 -9.60
CA LEU A 305 -5.54 -29.26 -9.46
C LEU A 305 -6.97 -28.92 -9.88
N SER A 306 -7.51 -29.66 -10.87
CA SER A 306 -8.90 -29.53 -11.32
C SER A 306 -9.95 -29.77 -10.23
N ASP A 307 -9.60 -30.45 -9.14
CA ASP A 307 -10.45 -30.54 -7.95
C ASP A 307 -10.82 -29.15 -7.39
N PHE A 308 -10.06 -28.08 -7.74
CA PHE A 308 -10.17 -26.72 -7.21
C PHE A 308 -10.60 -25.67 -8.25
N THR A 309 -11.00 -26.06 -9.47
CA THR A 309 -11.53 -25.15 -10.49
C THR A 309 -12.82 -24.49 -10.04
N LYS A 310 -13.79 -25.30 -9.59
CA LYS A 310 -15.10 -24.84 -9.12
C LYS A 310 -15.10 -24.72 -7.60
N VAL A 311 -14.70 -23.55 -7.10
CA VAL A 311 -14.78 -23.20 -5.68
C VAL A 311 -15.90 -22.16 -5.52
N GLN A 312 -16.92 -22.50 -4.75
CA GLN A 312 -18.02 -21.59 -4.44
C GLN A 312 -17.55 -20.47 -3.50
N SER A 313 -18.29 -19.36 -3.43
CA SER A 313 -17.97 -18.21 -2.58
C SER A 313 -17.89 -18.56 -1.08
N ASN A 314 -18.61 -19.58 -0.62
CA ASN A 314 -18.56 -20.10 0.76
C ASN A 314 -17.39 -21.06 1.00
N GLY A 315 -16.53 -21.30 0.01
CA GLY A 315 -15.38 -22.20 0.08
C GLY A 315 -15.73 -23.67 -0.24
N LYS A 316 -14.67 -24.48 -0.32
CA LYS A 316 -14.73 -25.91 -0.62
C LYS A 316 -13.74 -26.66 0.30
N ILE A 317 -14.11 -27.83 0.80
CA ILE A 317 -13.17 -28.65 1.57
C ILE A 317 -11.99 -29.08 0.69
N ALA A 318 -10.77 -28.73 1.08
CA ALA A 318 -9.52 -29.09 0.41
C ALA A 318 -8.88 -30.34 1.04
N MET A 319 -8.69 -30.35 2.34
CA MET A 319 -8.16 -31.50 3.09
C MET A 319 -8.55 -31.41 4.57
N LYS A 320 -8.54 -32.55 5.23
CA LYS A 320 -8.70 -32.60 6.69
C LYS A 320 -7.32 -32.49 7.35
N LEU A 321 -7.14 -31.47 8.18
CA LEU A 321 -5.90 -31.27 8.95
C LEU A 321 -6.05 -31.79 10.39
N PRO A 322 -5.04 -32.50 10.94
CA PRO A 322 -4.97 -32.80 12.35
C PRO A 322 -4.87 -31.54 13.21
N GLU A 323 -5.23 -31.64 14.48
CA GLU A 323 -5.01 -30.56 15.45
C GLU A 323 -3.53 -30.15 15.51
N ASN A 324 -3.26 -28.87 15.72
CA ASN A 324 -1.90 -28.29 15.79
C ASN A 324 -1.02 -28.55 14.57
N THR A 325 -1.64 -28.80 13.40
CA THR A 325 -0.93 -28.97 12.14
C THR A 325 -1.28 -27.82 11.21
N ASN A 326 -0.24 -27.18 10.65
CA ASN A 326 -0.40 -26.10 9.67
C ASN A 326 0.07 -26.57 8.29
N LEU A 327 -0.55 -26.05 7.24
CA LEU A 327 0.00 -26.16 5.89
C LEU A 327 1.21 -25.23 5.78
N VAL A 328 2.32 -25.77 5.28
CA VAL A 328 3.58 -25.04 5.07
C VAL A 328 3.71 -24.62 3.63
N GLY A 329 3.26 -25.44 2.71
CA GLY A 329 3.33 -25.18 1.30
C GLY A 329 2.25 -25.90 0.53
N VAL A 330 1.78 -25.23 -0.48
CA VAL A 330 0.87 -25.77 -1.50
C VAL A 330 1.45 -25.34 -2.84
N ARG A 331 1.78 -26.28 -3.72
CA ARG A 331 2.41 -26.00 -5.02
C ARG A 331 1.83 -26.91 -6.09
N ILE A 332 1.82 -26.40 -7.30
CA ILE A 332 1.55 -27.19 -8.51
C ILE A 332 2.77 -28.07 -8.78
N CYS A 333 2.54 -29.29 -9.22
CA CYS A 333 3.59 -30.26 -9.57
C CYS A 333 3.16 -31.19 -10.70
N SER A 334 4.13 -31.86 -11.29
CA SER A 334 3.97 -32.93 -12.27
C SER A 334 4.63 -34.23 -11.77
N ASP A 335 4.37 -35.36 -12.46
CA ASP A 335 5.01 -36.63 -12.13
C ASP A 335 6.53 -36.64 -12.39
N ASN A 336 7.02 -35.67 -13.17
CA ASN A 336 8.44 -35.51 -13.52
C ASN A 336 9.17 -34.55 -12.57
N ASP A 337 8.59 -34.24 -11.44
CA ASP A 337 9.18 -33.33 -10.45
C ASP A 337 9.60 -34.11 -9.20
N ASP A 338 10.47 -33.45 -8.43
CA ASP A 338 10.83 -33.86 -7.08
C ASP A 338 10.29 -32.86 -6.04
N VAL A 339 10.03 -33.35 -4.86
CA VAL A 339 9.68 -32.55 -3.69
C VAL A 339 10.92 -32.37 -2.83
N LEU A 340 11.24 -31.13 -2.47
CA LEU A 340 12.25 -30.79 -1.47
C LEU A 340 11.56 -30.20 -0.25
N LEU A 341 11.64 -30.91 0.90
CA LEU A 341 11.16 -30.40 2.19
C LEU A 341 12.35 -29.98 3.05
N ASN A 342 12.25 -28.79 3.65
CA ASN A 342 13.27 -28.28 4.56
C ASN A 342 12.67 -28.09 5.96
N SER A 343 13.41 -28.53 6.98
CA SER A 343 13.01 -28.35 8.37
C SER A 343 13.67 -27.14 9.02
N SER A 344 13.07 -26.61 10.07
CA SER A 344 13.55 -25.46 10.83
C SER A 344 14.98 -25.67 11.36
N LYS A 345 15.34 -26.89 11.72
CA LYS A 345 16.66 -27.25 12.26
C LYS A 345 17.69 -27.62 11.21
N GLY A 346 17.49 -27.19 9.95
CA GLY A 346 18.51 -27.32 8.91
C GLY A 346 18.60 -28.70 8.26
N LYS A 347 17.56 -29.54 8.33
CA LYS A 347 17.47 -30.80 7.57
C LYS A 347 16.63 -30.64 6.32
N ALA A 348 16.97 -31.40 5.27
CA ALA A 348 16.17 -31.46 4.05
C ALA A 348 16.04 -32.90 3.55
N ILE A 349 14.92 -33.19 2.90
CA ILE A 349 14.70 -34.44 2.19
C ILE A 349 14.19 -34.15 0.79
N ARG A 350 14.75 -34.86 -0.22
CA ARG A 350 14.31 -34.83 -1.60
C ARG A 350 13.79 -36.19 -2.01
N PHE A 351 12.59 -36.25 -2.58
CA PHE A 351 11.98 -37.48 -3.12
C PHE A 351 11.12 -37.15 -4.33
N ALA A 352 10.88 -38.15 -5.20
CA ALA A 352 10.06 -37.94 -6.40
C ALA A 352 8.59 -37.67 -6.04
N VAL A 353 7.94 -36.77 -6.76
CA VAL A 353 6.49 -36.51 -6.62
C VAL A 353 5.70 -37.81 -6.82
N SER A 354 6.13 -38.67 -7.74
CA SER A 354 5.53 -39.97 -8.02
C SER A 354 5.52 -40.96 -6.82
N ASP A 355 6.39 -40.78 -5.81
CA ASP A 355 6.38 -41.56 -4.58
C ASP A 355 5.11 -41.31 -3.73
N VAL A 356 4.38 -40.23 -4.04
CA VAL A 356 3.11 -39.90 -3.39
C VAL A 356 1.98 -40.07 -4.39
N ARG A 357 1.11 -41.05 -4.14
CA ARG A 357 -0.06 -41.28 -4.99
C ARG A 357 -0.96 -40.07 -5.10
N VAL A 358 -1.67 -39.90 -6.20
CA VAL A 358 -2.77 -38.95 -6.31
C VAL A 358 -3.96 -39.44 -5.49
N PHE A 359 -4.40 -38.61 -4.56
CA PHE A 359 -5.55 -38.93 -3.71
C PHE A 359 -6.85 -38.52 -4.41
N LYS A 360 -7.79 -39.45 -4.55
CA LYS A 360 -9.10 -39.18 -5.16
C LYS A 360 -10.06 -38.42 -4.22
N GLY A 361 -9.85 -38.53 -2.91
CA GLY A 361 -10.68 -37.88 -1.91
C GLY A 361 -9.94 -36.76 -1.20
N ARG A 362 -10.66 -35.91 -0.48
CA ARG A 362 -10.12 -34.72 0.23
C ARG A 362 -10.03 -34.93 1.75
N ASP A 363 -10.47 -36.05 2.28
CA ASP A 363 -10.59 -36.34 3.72
C ASP A 363 -9.33 -36.96 4.35
N SER A 364 -8.30 -37.30 3.56
CA SER A 364 -7.07 -37.92 4.03
C SER A 364 -6.07 -36.88 4.55
N THR A 365 -5.35 -37.21 5.61
CA THR A 365 -4.23 -36.43 6.18
C THR A 365 -2.93 -36.62 5.41
N GLY A 366 -2.91 -37.44 4.34
CA GLY A 366 -1.72 -37.69 3.52
C GLY A 366 -0.83 -38.83 4.07
N VAL A 367 0.44 -38.79 3.65
CA VAL A 367 1.48 -39.75 3.99
C VAL A 367 2.71 -39.01 4.53
N ARG A 368 3.58 -39.72 5.27
CA ARG A 368 4.82 -39.13 5.80
C ARG A 368 5.78 -38.80 4.68
N GLY A 369 6.17 -37.51 4.58
CA GLY A 369 7.21 -36.97 3.69
C GLY A 369 8.60 -37.01 4.33
N ILE A 370 8.72 -36.50 5.56
CA ILE A 370 9.97 -36.47 6.33
C ILE A 370 9.72 -36.94 7.78
N LYS A 371 10.75 -37.54 8.38
CA LYS A 371 10.77 -37.86 9.82
C LYS A 371 11.52 -36.75 10.56
N LEU A 372 10.79 -35.94 11.29
CA LEU A 372 11.31 -34.83 12.06
C LEU A 372 11.86 -35.27 13.41
N SER A 373 12.86 -34.52 13.91
CA SER A 373 13.34 -34.67 15.30
C SER A 373 12.36 -33.96 16.27
N LYS A 374 12.60 -34.12 17.57
CA LYS A 374 11.82 -33.44 18.60
C LYS A 374 11.95 -31.91 18.43
N ASP A 375 10.85 -31.20 18.54
CA ASP A 375 10.77 -29.74 18.42
C ASP A 375 11.28 -29.19 17.06
N ASP A 376 11.21 -29.99 16.00
CA ASP A 376 11.51 -29.63 14.64
C ASP A 376 10.23 -29.65 13.80
N PHE A 377 10.14 -28.79 12.81
CA PHE A 377 8.98 -28.71 11.91
C PHE A 377 9.44 -28.33 10.50
N VAL A 378 8.63 -28.72 9.52
CA VAL A 378 8.86 -28.29 8.13
C VAL A 378 8.54 -26.83 8.01
N VAL A 379 9.47 -26.05 7.41
CA VAL A 379 9.33 -24.60 7.18
C VAL A 379 9.11 -24.25 5.73
N SER A 380 9.58 -25.10 4.80
CA SER A 380 9.37 -24.85 3.39
C SER A 380 9.24 -26.13 2.58
N MET A 381 8.50 -26.03 1.50
CA MET A 381 8.37 -27.03 0.47
C MET A 381 8.65 -26.39 -0.90
N ALA A 382 9.52 -27.00 -1.67
CA ALA A 382 9.81 -26.64 -3.05
C ALA A 382 9.51 -27.81 -3.98
N ILE A 383 9.05 -27.51 -5.17
CA ILE A 383 8.99 -28.43 -6.30
C ILE A 383 10.17 -28.12 -7.20
N ILE A 384 10.95 -29.12 -7.55
CA ILE A 384 12.16 -29.02 -8.36
C ILE A 384 12.15 -30.08 -9.45
N ARG A 385 12.82 -29.80 -10.56
CA ARG A 385 12.89 -30.73 -11.68
C ARG A 385 13.59 -32.03 -11.31
N HIS A 386 13.04 -33.15 -11.71
CA HIS A 386 13.69 -34.45 -11.53
C HIS A 386 14.84 -34.63 -12.54
N VAL A 387 16.06 -34.80 -12.04
CA VAL A 387 17.24 -35.08 -12.85
C VAL A 387 17.75 -36.48 -12.51
N LYS A 388 17.78 -37.36 -13.52
CA LYS A 388 18.36 -38.70 -13.35
C LYS A 388 19.88 -38.61 -13.31
N VAL A 389 20.47 -38.79 -12.14
CA VAL A 389 21.93 -38.75 -11.92
C VAL A 389 22.30 -39.78 -10.83
N THR A 390 23.33 -40.58 -11.12
CA THR A 390 23.86 -41.53 -10.14
C THR A 390 24.76 -40.82 -9.12
N SER A 391 25.10 -41.49 -8.00
CA SER A 391 25.98 -40.92 -6.99
C SER A 391 27.37 -40.63 -7.54
N GLU A 392 27.88 -41.52 -8.41
CA GLU A 392 29.19 -41.43 -9.04
C GLU A 392 29.23 -40.29 -10.10
N GLU A 393 28.18 -40.19 -10.95
CA GLU A 393 28.06 -39.07 -11.90
C GLU A 393 28.00 -37.72 -11.17
N ARG A 394 27.22 -37.64 -10.10
CA ARG A 394 27.10 -36.43 -9.30
C ARG A 394 28.44 -36.01 -8.67
N TYR A 395 29.19 -36.95 -8.11
CA TYR A 395 30.53 -36.70 -7.58
C TYR A 395 31.47 -36.18 -8.69
N SER A 396 31.51 -36.86 -9.83
CA SER A 396 32.34 -36.49 -10.99
C SER A 396 31.95 -35.12 -11.55
N TYR A 397 30.63 -34.80 -11.58
CA TYR A 397 30.13 -33.48 -11.97
C TYR A 397 30.66 -32.37 -11.06
N PHE A 398 30.52 -32.53 -9.75
CA PHE A 398 31.02 -31.49 -8.81
C PHE A 398 32.53 -31.37 -8.82
N LYS A 399 33.28 -32.46 -9.01
CA LYS A 399 34.73 -32.42 -9.15
C LYS A 399 35.15 -31.64 -10.41
N MET A 400 34.50 -31.88 -11.53
CA MET A 400 34.75 -31.17 -12.78
C MET A 400 34.34 -29.71 -12.71
N ARG A 401 33.19 -29.40 -12.11
CA ARG A 401 32.75 -28.02 -11.88
C ARG A 401 33.77 -27.22 -11.05
N ARG A 402 34.24 -27.76 -9.94
CA ARG A 402 35.27 -27.10 -9.10
C ARG A 402 36.55 -26.84 -9.88
N ALA A 403 36.99 -27.76 -10.72
CA ALA A 403 38.17 -27.57 -11.56
C ALA A 403 38.00 -26.41 -12.56
N ILE A 404 36.76 -26.16 -13.02
CA ILE A 404 36.43 -25.10 -13.98
C ILE A 404 36.22 -23.75 -13.26
N THR A 405 35.49 -23.74 -12.13
CA THR A 405 35.09 -22.50 -11.42
C THR A 405 36.09 -22.02 -10.37
N GLY A 406 37.02 -22.85 -9.96
CA GLY A 406 37.99 -22.51 -8.90
C GLY A 406 37.36 -22.42 -7.50
N GLU A 407 36.16 -22.94 -7.27
CA GLU A 407 35.51 -22.93 -5.96
C GLU A 407 36.23 -23.81 -4.96
N GLU A 408 36.65 -23.23 -3.80
CA GLU A 408 37.30 -23.97 -2.72
C GLU A 408 36.30 -24.92 -2.02
N SER A 409 36.76 -26.15 -1.72
CA SER A 409 35.98 -27.16 -1.00
C SER A 409 35.96 -26.88 0.50
N VAL A 410 34.79 -26.72 1.10
CA VAL A 410 34.57 -27.00 2.52
C VAL A 410 34.05 -28.43 2.64
N GLU A 411 34.91 -29.33 3.13
CA GLU A 411 34.73 -30.74 3.48
C GLU A 411 34.50 -31.74 2.31
N GLU A 412 35.47 -32.59 2.13
CA GLU A 412 35.30 -33.91 1.54
C GLU A 412 34.25 -34.69 2.35
N THR A 413 33.03 -34.78 1.82
CA THR A 413 32.11 -35.84 2.26
C THR A 413 32.86 -37.16 2.05
N GLN A 414 33.08 -37.90 3.13
CA GLN A 414 33.65 -39.26 3.12
C GLN A 414 32.86 -40.11 2.14
N PHE A 415 33.34 -40.21 0.92
CA PHE A 415 32.95 -41.29 0.03
C PHE A 415 33.78 -42.49 0.44
N ASP A 416 33.09 -43.60 0.68
CA ASP A 416 33.73 -44.91 0.92
C ASP A 416 34.66 -45.17 -0.26
N ASN A 417 35.98 -45.37 0.00
CA ASN A 417 37.04 -45.49 -0.99
C ASN A 417 36.94 -46.72 -1.91
N SER A 418 35.75 -47.33 -2.03
CA SER A 418 35.52 -48.56 -2.80
C SER A 418 34.76 -48.31 -4.12
N GLU A 419 34.26 -47.12 -4.42
CA GLU A 419 33.53 -46.86 -5.65
C GLU A 419 34.45 -46.39 -6.80
N GLN A 420 34.41 -47.09 -7.95
CA GLN A 420 35.19 -46.78 -9.15
C GLN A 420 34.86 -45.36 -9.62
N MET A 421 35.87 -44.50 -9.72
CA MET A 421 35.72 -43.16 -10.26
C MET A 421 35.26 -43.21 -11.72
N ILE A 422 34.03 -42.90 -12.00
CA ILE A 422 33.50 -42.72 -13.36
C ILE A 422 33.82 -41.28 -13.80
N THR A 423 34.55 -41.13 -14.89
CA THR A 423 34.75 -39.80 -15.51
C THR A 423 33.56 -39.50 -16.43
N ILE A 424 32.77 -38.48 -16.12
CA ILE A 424 31.67 -38.07 -17.01
C ILE A 424 32.21 -37.42 -18.30
N SER A 425 31.50 -37.63 -19.41
CA SER A 425 31.82 -36.96 -20.67
C SER A 425 31.54 -35.47 -20.62
N LYS A 426 32.15 -34.68 -21.51
CA LYS A 426 31.87 -33.25 -21.64
C LYS A 426 30.40 -32.98 -21.95
N ASP A 427 29.80 -33.83 -22.82
CA ASP A 427 28.38 -33.69 -23.19
C ASP A 427 27.47 -33.95 -21.97
N ARG A 428 27.76 -34.98 -21.18
CA ARG A 428 27.01 -35.25 -19.96
C ARG A 428 27.19 -34.15 -18.89
N TYR A 429 28.39 -33.57 -18.80
CA TYR A 429 28.61 -32.39 -17.94
C TYR A 429 27.76 -31.21 -18.40
N ALA A 430 27.72 -30.92 -19.70
CA ALA A 430 26.90 -29.83 -20.24
C ALA A 430 25.40 -30.06 -19.99
N GLU A 431 24.91 -31.31 -20.16
CA GLU A 431 23.53 -31.68 -19.87
C GLU A 431 23.17 -31.45 -18.41
N LEU A 432 24.00 -31.92 -17.48
CA LEU A 432 23.78 -31.73 -16.02
C LEU A 432 23.86 -30.24 -15.65
N SER A 433 24.78 -29.49 -16.24
CA SER A 433 24.91 -28.06 -16.01
C SER A 433 23.71 -27.26 -16.51
N ALA A 434 23.13 -27.64 -17.65
CA ALA A 434 21.94 -27.01 -18.20
C ALA A 434 20.65 -27.36 -17.41
N SER A 435 20.64 -28.50 -16.73
CA SER A 435 19.51 -28.94 -15.90
C SER A 435 19.67 -28.59 -14.41
N GLU A 436 20.77 -27.97 -14.02
CA GLU A 436 21.07 -27.63 -12.62
C GLU A 436 20.19 -26.47 -12.14
N GLU A 437 19.40 -26.71 -11.11
CA GLU A 437 18.64 -25.70 -10.41
C GLU A 437 19.36 -25.28 -9.13
N TRP A 438 19.22 -24.00 -8.78
CA TRP A 438 19.82 -23.43 -7.59
C TRP A 438 18.78 -23.22 -6.49
N ILE A 439 19.03 -23.80 -5.32
CA ILE A 439 18.18 -23.66 -4.15
C ILE A 439 18.72 -22.54 -3.27
N LEU A 440 17.99 -21.45 -3.21
CA LEU A 440 18.21 -20.41 -2.22
C LEU A 440 17.78 -20.92 -0.85
N THR A 441 18.63 -20.80 0.14
CA THR A 441 18.33 -21.09 1.55
C THR A 441 18.60 -19.85 2.38
N LEU A 442 17.63 -19.43 3.18
CA LEU A 442 17.70 -18.23 4.03
C LEU A 442 17.38 -18.58 5.47
N THR A 443 18.12 -17.98 6.41
CA THR A 443 17.96 -18.16 7.84
C THR A 443 17.29 -16.95 8.50
N SER A 444 16.74 -17.16 9.69
CA SER A 444 16.12 -16.11 10.50
C SER A 444 17.08 -14.98 10.88
N SER A 445 18.37 -15.26 10.92
CA SER A 445 19.44 -14.27 11.19
C SER A 445 19.89 -13.49 9.94
N GLY A 446 19.23 -13.66 8.80
CA GLY A 446 19.52 -12.94 7.56
C GLY A 446 20.71 -13.47 6.76
N PHE A 447 21.19 -14.69 7.06
CA PHE A 447 22.19 -15.37 6.24
C PHE A 447 21.51 -16.14 5.11
N GLY A 448 22.17 -16.17 3.95
CA GLY A 448 21.65 -16.85 2.78
C GLY A 448 22.72 -17.42 1.89
N LYS A 449 22.38 -18.43 1.12
CA LYS A 449 23.23 -19.06 0.12
C LYS A 449 22.40 -19.67 -0.99
N ARG A 450 23.03 -19.92 -2.13
CA ARG A 450 22.50 -20.72 -3.22
C ARG A 450 23.27 -22.03 -3.29
N SER A 451 22.57 -23.15 -3.18
CA SER A 451 23.18 -24.49 -3.29
C SER A 451 22.59 -25.24 -4.47
N SER A 452 23.40 -26.03 -5.13
CA SER A 452 22.90 -26.87 -6.23
C SER A 452 21.84 -27.84 -5.76
N ALA A 453 20.73 -27.95 -6.50
CA ALA A 453 19.71 -28.97 -6.26
C ALA A 453 20.28 -30.40 -6.37
N LEU A 454 21.33 -30.58 -7.16
CA LEU A 454 22.04 -31.88 -7.30
C LEU A 454 22.78 -32.31 -6.02
N GLU A 455 23.06 -31.39 -5.08
CA GLU A 455 23.64 -31.74 -3.77
C GLU A 455 22.62 -32.44 -2.86
N PHE A 456 21.32 -32.27 -3.10
CA PHE A 456 20.25 -32.97 -2.39
C PHE A 456 19.93 -34.27 -3.10
N ARG A 457 20.45 -35.39 -2.59
CA ARG A 457 20.21 -36.72 -3.19
C ARG A 457 18.71 -37.07 -3.15
N VAL A 458 18.21 -37.64 -4.23
CA VAL A 458 16.86 -38.23 -4.24
C VAL A 458 16.87 -39.47 -3.34
N SER A 459 15.90 -39.55 -2.43
CA SER A 459 15.75 -40.68 -1.50
C SER A 459 14.25 -41.04 -1.35
N GLY A 460 13.94 -42.20 -0.83
CA GLY A 460 12.56 -42.52 -0.52
C GLY A 460 11.98 -41.54 0.55
N ARG A 461 10.68 -41.23 0.43
CA ARG A 461 9.97 -40.38 1.40
C ARG A 461 9.98 -40.97 2.82
N GLY A 462 9.82 -40.13 3.84
CA GLY A 462 9.67 -40.53 5.24
C GLY A 462 10.98 -40.78 5.99
N GLY A 463 12.16 -40.54 5.36
CA GLY A 463 13.48 -40.57 5.99
C GLY A 463 13.73 -39.34 6.85
N GLN A 464 14.89 -39.32 7.56
CA GLN A 464 15.32 -38.18 8.41
C GLN A 464 15.91 -37.00 7.61
N GLY A 465 16.11 -37.17 6.30
CA GLY A 465 16.75 -36.18 5.46
C GLY A 465 18.27 -36.04 5.71
N ILE A 466 18.86 -35.04 5.05
CA ILE A 466 20.28 -34.70 5.11
C ILE A 466 20.42 -33.26 5.60
N THR A 467 21.63 -32.85 6.00
CA THR A 467 21.89 -31.47 6.42
C THR A 467 21.79 -30.52 5.22
N ALA A 468 20.97 -29.48 5.32
CA ALA A 468 20.72 -28.46 4.30
C ALA A 468 21.48 -27.15 4.56
N ALA A 469 21.74 -26.83 5.82
CA ALA A 469 22.48 -25.65 6.22
C ALA A 469 23.20 -25.93 7.55
N ASN A 470 24.38 -25.32 7.72
CA ASN A 470 25.04 -25.22 9.01
C ASN A 470 24.58 -23.92 9.68
N LEU A 471 23.73 -24.05 10.71
CA LEU A 471 23.18 -22.91 11.44
C LEU A 471 24.27 -22.35 12.39
N LEU A 472 24.60 -21.08 12.24
CA LEU A 472 25.68 -20.41 12.98
C LEU A 472 25.39 -20.27 14.48
N LYS A 473 24.10 -20.12 14.83
CA LYS A 473 23.63 -19.98 16.21
C LYS A 473 22.64 -21.08 16.51
N ARG A 474 22.61 -21.54 17.77
CA ARG A 474 21.66 -22.57 18.22
C ARG A 474 20.19 -22.15 18.05
N GLU A 475 19.92 -20.86 18.07
CA GLU A 475 18.57 -20.28 17.96
C GLU A 475 18.22 -19.88 16.52
N ASP A 476 19.15 -20.00 15.57
CA ASP A 476 18.89 -19.72 14.17
C ASP A 476 18.07 -20.84 13.54
N THR A 477 17.20 -20.47 12.60
CA THR A 477 16.32 -21.42 11.91
C THR A 477 16.29 -21.11 10.43
N ILE A 478 16.09 -22.12 9.59
CA ILE A 478 15.74 -21.90 8.19
C ILE A 478 14.32 -21.27 8.14
N VAL A 479 14.20 -20.19 7.37
CA VAL A 479 12.91 -19.51 7.12
C VAL A 479 12.34 -19.91 5.76
N ALA A 480 13.21 -20.01 4.75
CA ALA A 480 12.78 -20.35 3.40
C ALA A 480 13.86 -21.11 2.64
N ALA A 481 13.43 -22.01 1.77
CA ALA A 481 14.30 -22.66 0.79
C ALA A 481 13.47 -22.98 -0.47
N PHE A 482 13.85 -22.41 -1.62
CA PHE A 482 13.14 -22.58 -2.89
C PHE A 482 14.09 -22.40 -4.09
N PRO A 483 13.72 -22.91 -5.29
CA PRO A 483 14.49 -22.73 -6.51
C PRO A 483 14.55 -21.27 -6.93
N VAL A 484 15.69 -20.86 -7.48
CA VAL A 484 15.94 -19.50 -7.99
C VAL A 484 16.83 -19.53 -9.23
N GLU A 485 16.66 -18.52 -10.07
CA GLU A 485 17.52 -18.23 -11.23
C GLU A 485 18.42 -17.01 -10.93
N ASP A 486 19.47 -16.80 -11.75
CA ASP A 486 20.43 -15.70 -11.52
C ASP A 486 19.79 -14.31 -11.71
N ASP A 487 18.83 -14.19 -12.61
CA ASP A 487 18.12 -12.96 -12.95
C ASP A 487 16.94 -12.66 -12.00
N ASP A 488 16.61 -13.62 -11.14
CA ASP A 488 15.57 -13.44 -10.14
C ASP A 488 15.93 -12.39 -9.10
N GLN A 489 14.89 -11.84 -8.51
CA GLN A 489 14.99 -10.98 -7.33
C GLN A 489 14.21 -11.57 -6.17
N ILE A 490 14.63 -11.28 -4.98
CA ILE A 490 13.90 -11.72 -3.78
C ILE A 490 13.49 -10.53 -2.92
N MET A 491 12.37 -10.67 -2.27
CA MET A 491 11.92 -9.78 -1.23
C MET A 491 11.94 -10.48 0.12
N LEU A 492 12.65 -9.88 1.07
CA LEU A 492 12.69 -10.35 2.45
C LEU A 492 11.89 -9.40 3.34
N MET A 493 11.22 -9.96 4.33
CA MET A 493 10.53 -9.20 5.37
C MET A 493 11.03 -9.61 6.74
N THR A 494 11.13 -8.64 7.65
CA THR A 494 11.51 -8.87 9.05
C THR A 494 10.31 -8.81 9.99
N SER A 495 10.52 -9.31 11.21
CA SER A 495 9.53 -9.24 12.30
C SER A 495 9.10 -7.80 12.64
N THR A 496 9.92 -6.81 12.33
CA THR A 496 9.61 -5.38 12.54
C THR A 496 8.92 -4.73 11.33
N GLY A 497 8.59 -5.51 10.29
CA GLY A 497 7.92 -5.03 9.08
C GLY A 497 8.84 -4.34 8.06
N LYS A 498 10.16 -4.39 8.23
CA LYS A 498 11.09 -3.91 7.19
C LYS A 498 11.13 -4.87 6.02
N ALA A 499 11.18 -4.33 4.81
CA ALA A 499 11.33 -5.08 3.57
C ALA A 499 12.58 -4.66 2.81
N ILE A 500 13.26 -5.63 2.20
CA ILE A 500 14.35 -5.40 1.27
C ILE A 500 14.11 -6.21 0.00
N ARG A 501 14.38 -5.61 -1.15
CA ARG A 501 14.42 -6.27 -2.45
C ARG A 501 15.88 -6.35 -2.88
N CYS A 502 16.37 -7.54 -3.19
CA CYS A 502 17.75 -7.74 -3.64
C CYS A 502 17.83 -8.78 -4.78
N PRO A 503 18.79 -8.61 -5.71
CA PRO A 503 19.02 -9.57 -6.78
C PRO A 503 19.62 -10.87 -6.23
N VAL A 504 19.16 -12.00 -6.76
CA VAL A 504 19.67 -13.34 -6.42
C VAL A 504 21.13 -13.49 -6.83
N SER A 505 21.56 -12.89 -7.94
CA SER A 505 22.96 -12.90 -8.42
C SER A 505 23.97 -12.42 -7.37
N GLY A 506 23.56 -11.51 -6.48
CA GLY A 506 24.39 -11.02 -5.37
C GLY A 506 24.61 -12.02 -4.22
N ILE A 507 23.89 -13.15 -4.18
CA ILE A 507 24.00 -14.18 -3.14
C ILE A 507 24.97 -15.27 -3.60
N SER A 508 25.96 -15.57 -2.79
CA SER A 508 27.02 -16.54 -3.15
C SER A 508 26.49 -17.95 -3.36
N ARG A 509 27.00 -18.63 -4.38
CA ARG A 509 26.83 -20.07 -4.59
C ARG A 509 27.73 -20.80 -3.60
N GLN A 510 27.19 -21.68 -2.79
CA GLN A 510 27.91 -22.40 -1.74
C GLN A 510 27.39 -23.82 -1.60
N SER A 511 28.20 -24.67 -1.00
CA SER A 511 27.77 -26.04 -0.73
C SER A 511 26.58 -26.09 0.23
N ARG A 512 25.84 -27.20 0.16
CA ARG A 512 24.70 -27.50 1.01
C ARG A 512 24.98 -27.36 2.51
N THR A 513 26.20 -27.71 2.95
CA THR A 513 26.61 -27.68 4.37
C THR A 513 27.16 -26.32 4.83
N ALA A 514 27.38 -25.36 3.94
CA ALA A 514 27.87 -24.03 4.30
C ALA A 514 26.81 -23.22 5.09
N SER A 515 27.27 -22.19 5.80
CA SER A 515 26.42 -21.30 6.59
C SER A 515 25.80 -20.16 5.79
N GLY A 516 26.36 -19.85 4.61
CA GLY A 516 25.89 -18.74 3.78
C GLY A 516 26.63 -17.42 4.03
N VAL A 517 26.20 -16.40 3.31
CA VAL A 517 26.66 -15.00 3.45
C VAL A 517 25.53 -14.15 4.04
N LYS A 518 25.88 -13.01 4.60
CA LYS A 518 24.90 -12.06 5.13
C LYS A 518 24.18 -11.38 3.96
N VAL A 519 22.91 -11.65 3.82
CA VAL A 519 22.03 -11.07 2.79
C VAL A 519 21.28 -9.87 3.35
N PHE A 520 20.84 -9.95 4.59
CA PHE A 520 20.13 -8.90 5.30
C PHE A 520 20.77 -8.61 6.66
N ASP A 521 21.01 -7.34 6.97
CA ASP A 521 21.53 -6.93 8.27
C ASP A 521 20.38 -6.71 9.25
N THR A 522 20.10 -7.74 10.04
CA THR A 522 19.08 -7.70 11.09
C THR A 522 19.61 -6.96 12.32
N ALA A 523 18.81 -6.07 12.89
CA ALA A 523 19.12 -5.47 14.20
C ALA A 523 19.05 -6.52 15.31
N ASN A 524 19.49 -6.17 16.53
CA ASN A 524 19.33 -7.04 17.69
C ASN A 524 17.84 -7.40 17.88
N GLU A 525 17.55 -8.70 18.04
CA GLU A 525 16.20 -9.29 18.18
C GLU A 525 15.31 -9.25 16.91
N GLU A 526 15.75 -8.59 15.84
CA GLU A 526 15.04 -8.60 14.56
C GLU A 526 15.33 -9.92 13.81
N LYS A 527 14.30 -10.57 13.29
CA LYS A 527 14.41 -11.82 12.52
C LYS A 527 13.77 -11.68 11.16
N VAL A 528 14.35 -12.33 10.16
CA VAL A 528 13.67 -12.54 8.88
C VAL A 528 12.52 -13.52 9.12
N VAL A 529 11.32 -13.18 8.68
CA VAL A 529 10.11 -14.00 8.89
C VAL A 529 9.47 -14.49 7.61
N SER A 530 9.71 -13.81 6.48
CA SER A 530 9.17 -14.20 5.18
C SER A 530 10.13 -13.83 4.06
N VAL A 531 10.16 -14.66 3.03
CA VAL A 531 10.94 -14.47 1.80
C VAL A 531 10.08 -14.85 0.61
N ALA A 532 10.02 -13.97 -0.38
CA ALA A 532 9.30 -14.22 -1.64
C ALA A 532 10.22 -14.04 -2.84
N LEU A 533 10.02 -14.87 -3.86
CA LEU A 533 10.64 -14.74 -5.17
C LEU A 533 9.88 -13.68 -5.98
N ILE A 534 10.63 -12.84 -6.69
CA ILE A 534 10.13 -11.90 -7.69
C ILE A 534 10.76 -12.34 -9.00
N ALA A 535 9.95 -12.92 -9.91
CA ALA A 535 10.40 -13.17 -11.28
C ALA A 535 10.59 -11.83 -12.01
N GLU A 536 11.67 -11.66 -12.77
CA GLU A 536 11.77 -10.51 -13.67
C GLU A 536 10.77 -10.68 -14.81
N ASN A 537 9.88 -9.72 -14.97
CA ASN A 537 9.23 -9.52 -16.25
C ASN A 537 10.30 -8.97 -17.18
N ASN A 538 10.55 -9.63 -18.29
CA ASN A 538 11.27 -9.09 -19.44
C ASN A 538 10.42 -7.93 -20.02
N ASP A 539 10.40 -6.80 -19.36
CA ASP A 539 10.04 -5.54 -19.96
C ASP A 539 11.20 -5.23 -20.93
N GLU A 540 10.95 -5.54 -22.21
CA GLU A 540 11.78 -5.10 -23.31
C GLU A 540 12.09 -3.61 -23.08
N ASP A 541 13.38 -3.29 -23.07
CA ASP A 541 13.91 -1.93 -23.10
C ASP A 541 13.07 -1.06 -24.04
N ASP A 542 12.34 -0.10 -23.48
CA ASP A 542 11.79 1.00 -24.26
C ASP A 542 12.98 1.88 -24.72
N PRO A 543 13.35 1.88 -26.03
CA PRO A 543 14.50 2.64 -26.51
C PRO A 543 14.13 4.11 -26.71
N SER A 544 13.52 4.75 -25.69
CA SER A 544 13.24 6.18 -25.73
C SER A 544 13.65 6.84 -24.41
N ASN A 545 14.98 7.01 -24.25
CA ASN A 545 15.60 8.16 -23.58
C ASN A 545 17.00 8.37 -24.12
#